data_f6fa6a18fb19aae5a347c42511604b00
#
_entry.id   f6fa6a18fb19aae5a347c42511604b00
#
_cell.length_a   1.000
_cell.length_b   1.000
_cell.length_c   1.000
_cell.angle_alpha   90.00
_cell.angle_beta   90.00
_cell.angle_gamma   90.00
#
_symmetry.space_group_name_H-M   'P 1'
#
loop_
_entity.id
_entity.type
_entity.pdbx_description
1 polymer ?
#
loop_
_entity_poly.entity_id
_entity_poly.type
_entity_poly.pdbx_seq_one_letter_code
_entity_poly.pdbx_strand_id
1 'polypeptide(L)' 'MAGTVIAAGIVVEGEIVTDEEITVHGEIRGRIDGKEAVRIERSAVVQADVTGTEVAVA' A
#
# COMPACT_ATOMS: atom_id res chain seq x y z
N MET A 1 -3.97 15.40 -6.81
CA MET A 1 -3.48 14.82 -7.09
C MET A 1 -2.91 13.91 -6.40
N ALA A 2 -2.43 13.27 -6.43
CA ALA A 2 -1.72 12.50 -6.04
C ALA A 2 -2.01 11.39 -5.24
N GLY A 3 -1.53 10.39 -5.27
CA GLY A 3 -1.57 9.24 -4.43
C GLY A 3 -0.24 9.05 -3.78
N THR A 4 -0.16 8.07 -2.92
CA THR A 4 1.08 7.69 -2.28
C THR A 4 1.70 6.55 -3.07
N VAL A 5 2.98 6.64 -3.33
CA VAL A 5 3.72 5.58 -4.03
C VAL A 5 4.85 5.09 -3.14
N ILE A 6 4.88 3.80 -2.90
CA ILE A 6 5.96 3.15 -2.17
C ILE A 6 6.86 2.48 -3.21
N ALA A 7 8.03 3.04 -3.44
CA ALA A 7 8.92 2.57 -4.49
C ALA A 7 9.57 1.25 -4.12
N ALA A 8 10.07 0.54 -5.13
CA ALA A 8 10.81 -0.69 -4.90
C ALA A 8 12.04 -0.41 -4.04
N GLY A 9 12.34 -1.31 -3.15
CA GLY A 9 13.46 -1.16 -2.23
C GLY A 9 13.14 -0.46 -0.93
N ILE A 10 11.92 0.09 -0.81
CA ILE A 10 11.50 0.73 0.44
C ILE A 10 10.79 -0.31 1.30
N VAL A 11 11.14 -0.34 2.57
CA VAL A 11 10.50 -1.20 3.55
C VAL A 11 9.78 -0.33 4.55
N VAL A 12 8.49 -0.55 4.72
CA VAL A 12 7.68 0.21 5.66
C VAL A 12 7.18 -0.75 6.72
N GLU A 13 7.44 -0.42 7.97
CA GLU A 13 6.95 -1.20 9.09
C GLU A 13 6.07 -0.32 9.94
N GLY A 14 4.94 -0.86 10.37
CA GLY A 14 4.02 -0.15 11.23
C GLY A 14 2.69 0.05 10.55
N GLU A 15 2.05 1.19 10.79
CA GLU A 15 0.73 1.47 10.28
C GLU A 15 0.77 2.60 9.26
N ILE A 16 0.10 2.39 8.15
CA ILE A 16 -0.06 3.41 7.12
C ILE A 16 -1.52 3.78 7.06
N VAL A 17 -1.81 5.06 7.24
CA VAL A 17 -3.17 5.58 7.11
C VAL A 17 -3.16 6.62 6.02
N THR A 18 -3.99 6.44 5.02
CA THR A 18 -4.06 7.38 3.93
C THR A 18 -5.50 7.51 3.46
N ASP A 19 -5.88 8.70 3.01
CA ASP A 19 -7.17 8.91 2.41
C ASP A 19 -7.05 9.11 0.90
N GLU A 20 -5.92 8.76 0.33
CA GLU A 20 -5.67 8.82 -1.10
C GLU A 20 -5.31 7.44 -1.64
N GLU A 21 -5.25 7.32 -2.95
CA GLU A 21 -4.83 6.10 -3.58
C GLU A 21 -3.38 5.79 -3.21
N ILE A 22 -3.10 4.53 -2.94
CA ILE A 22 -1.74 4.11 -2.63
C ILE A 22 -1.31 3.02 -3.61
N THR A 23 -0.10 3.16 -4.13
CA THR A 23 0.51 2.18 -5.01
C THR A 23 1.76 1.64 -4.33
N VAL A 24 1.85 0.33 -4.21
CA VAL A 24 2.93 -0.32 -3.49
C VAL A 24 3.81 -1.10 -4.45
N HIS A 25 5.08 -0.75 -4.52
CA HIS A 25 6.09 -1.51 -5.25
C HIS A 25 7.13 -2.12 -4.30
N GLY A 26 7.15 -1.67 -3.06
CA GLY A 26 8.13 -2.13 -2.07
C GLY A 26 7.57 -3.17 -1.11
N GLU A 27 8.07 -3.15 0.11
CA GLU A 27 7.64 -4.08 1.14
C GLU A 27 6.93 -3.34 2.26
N ILE A 28 5.82 -3.88 2.72
CA ILE A 28 5.07 -3.30 3.82
C ILE A 28 4.78 -4.37 4.85
N ARG A 29 5.03 -4.05 6.11
CA ARG A 29 4.73 -4.92 7.23
C ARG A 29 3.91 -4.16 8.25
N GLY A 30 2.79 -4.73 8.67
CA GLY A 30 1.95 -4.14 9.70
C GLY A 30 0.53 -3.95 9.22
N ARG A 31 0.11 -2.73 8.98
CA ARG A 31 -1.27 -2.44 8.58
C ARG A 31 -1.31 -1.29 7.59
N ILE A 32 -2.18 -1.44 6.61
CA ILE A 32 -2.48 -0.36 5.68
C ILE A 32 -3.98 -0.06 5.78
N ASP A 33 -4.31 1.19 6.07
CA ASP A 33 -5.69 1.63 6.13
C ASP A 33 -5.84 2.73 5.09
N GLY A 34 -6.39 2.38 3.93
CA GLY A 34 -6.60 3.32 2.85
C GLY A 34 -8.08 3.55 2.65
N LYS A 35 -8.49 4.80 2.45
CA LYS A 35 -9.89 5.13 2.19
C LYS A 35 -10.21 5.14 0.71
N GLU A 36 -9.19 5.10 -0.12
CA GLU A 36 -9.33 5.02 -1.57
C GLU A 36 -8.78 3.68 -2.05
N ALA A 37 -8.45 3.58 -3.30
CA ALA A 37 -7.94 2.35 -3.88
C ALA A 37 -6.53 2.02 -3.39
N VAL A 38 -6.27 0.76 -3.14
CA VAL A 38 -4.94 0.27 -2.81
C VAL A 38 -4.49 -0.62 -3.95
N ARG A 39 -3.37 -0.26 -4.59
CA ARG A 39 -2.82 -1.04 -5.68
C ARG A 39 -1.51 -1.67 -5.25
N ILE A 40 -1.40 -2.97 -5.39
CA ILE A 40 -0.21 -3.71 -5.01
C ILE A 40 0.36 -4.31 -6.29
N GLU A 41 1.58 -3.88 -6.64
CA GLU A 41 2.23 -4.32 -7.86
C GLU A 41 2.89 -5.69 -7.67
N ARG A 42 3.31 -6.30 -8.78
CA ARG A 42 3.87 -7.64 -8.72
C ARG A 42 5.09 -7.76 -7.86
N SER A 43 5.93 -6.73 -7.86
CA SER A 43 7.17 -6.78 -7.12
C SER A 43 6.99 -6.45 -5.65
N ALA A 44 5.78 -6.10 -5.25
CA ALA A 44 5.53 -5.71 -3.87
C ALA A 44 5.39 -6.92 -2.96
N VAL A 45 5.83 -6.75 -1.72
CA VAL A 45 5.63 -7.75 -0.69
C VAL A 45 4.84 -7.07 0.41
N VAL A 46 3.65 -7.58 0.68
CA VAL A 46 2.79 -7.01 1.70
C VAL A 46 2.49 -8.07 2.74
N GLN A 47 3.03 -7.89 3.94
CA GLN A 47 2.77 -8.76 5.08
C GLN A 47 1.99 -7.94 6.08
N ALA A 48 0.79 -7.54 5.67
CA ALA A 48 0.04 -6.56 6.43
C ALA A 48 -1.46 -6.77 6.24
N ASP A 49 -2.22 -6.24 7.19
CA ASP A 49 -3.66 -6.15 7.03
C ASP A 49 -3.94 -4.94 6.16
N VAL A 50 -4.57 -5.16 5.04
CA VAL A 50 -4.88 -4.10 4.09
C VAL A 50 -6.36 -3.84 4.11
N THR A 51 -6.74 -2.59 4.38
CA THR A 51 -8.13 -2.17 4.37
C THR A 51 -8.26 -1.01 3.38
N GLY A 52 -9.21 -1.10 2.49
CA GLY A 52 -9.44 -0.05 1.53
C GLY A 52 -10.78 -0.21 0.86
N THR A 53 -11.21 0.83 0.16
CA THR A 53 -12.44 0.77 -0.62
C THR A 53 -12.29 -0.23 -1.76
N GLU A 54 -11.11 -0.26 -2.37
CA GLU A 54 -10.83 -1.18 -3.44
C GLU A 54 -9.38 -1.61 -3.33
N VAL A 55 -9.12 -2.89 -3.39
CA VAL A 55 -7.76 -3.43 -3.33
C VAL A 55 -7.50 -4.20 -4.61
N ALA A 56 -6.48 -3.78 -5.34
CA ALA A 56 -6.07 -4.45 -6.57
C ALA A 56 -4.69 -5.05 -6.38
N VAL A 57 -4.55 -6.32 -6.71
CA VAL A 57 -3.29 -7.04 -6.61
C VAL A 57 -2.91 -7.51 -8.00
N ALA A 58 -1.76 -7.11 -8.45
CA ALA A 58 -1.29 -7.47 -9.78
C ALA A 58 -0.50 -8.78 -9.76
#